data_9e2f7ea7af3f4440a65cc3aef9bdacee
#
_entry.id   9e2f7ea7af3f4440a65cc3aef9bdacee
#
_cell.length_a   1.000
_cell.length_b   1.000
_cell.length_c   1.000
_cell.angle_alpha   90.00
_cell.angle_beta   90.00
_cell.angle_gamma   90.00
#
_symmetry.space_group_name_H-M   'P 1'
#
loop_
_entity.id
_entity.type
_entity.pdbx_description
1 polymer ?
#
loop_
_entity_poly.entity_id
_entity_poly.type
_entity_poly.pdbx_seq_one_letter_code
_entity_poly.pdbx_strand_id
1 'polypeptide(L)'
;MSGIRRAFGIVKRGAPKSEPIRIDHTQILGALPIAVVMLDEQDCFRFMNYAAEEFFGSSSALLTGKPLTQLLPVDHPIFLVLERARRDGLTVAEHDLVLEGQRLSRRGTSVQAAPLADVPGHVVLTLQDESAARALDQQMSARNAARSITGMAAILAHEVKNPLSGIRGAAQLLETSAPAADRELAVLIRDEADRIRAMVERMETFGEKKLERQAVNIHRVLEHVRKLAGSGFAARIRFIESYDPSLPHVHGNRDQLIQVLLNLVKNAAESIAGMERSDGEIHLATGFQHGVRLTASSGRGRANLPLFVSVRDNGPGIPEDIRRHLFEPFISTKATGSGLGLALVAKIVADHGGLIDVDSRPGRTEFRINLPVFEEPAESDR
;
A
#
# COMPACT_ATOMS: atom_id res chain seq x y z
N MET A 1 44.17 51.08 -57.43
CA MET A 1 44.36 49.64 -57.03
C MET A 1 43.25 49.28 -56.08
N SER A 2 42.20 48.89 -56.50
CA SER A 2 41.43 47.67 -56.68
C SER A 2 41.57 46.74 -55.47
N GLY A 3 40.56 46.71 -54.63
CA GLY A 3 40.39 45.83 -53.46
C GLY A 3 38.93 45.38 -53.35
N ILE A 4 38.68 44.13 -53.66
CA ILE A 4 37.40 43.40 -53.82
C ILE A 4 36.75 43.23 -52.46
N ARG A 5 35.53 43.78 -52.28
CA ARG A 5 34.61 43.43 -51.19
C ARG A 5 33.78 42.22 -51.62
N ARG A 6 34.00 41.05 -51.03
CA ARG A 6 33.08 39.89 -51.13
C ARG A 6 31.93 40.09 -50.16
N ALA A 7 30.73 40.22 -50.67
CA ALA A 7 29.48 40.19 -49.87
C ALA A 7 29.16 38.74 -49.52
N PHE A 8 29.07 38.43 -48.25
CA PHE A 8 28.47 37.21 -47.73
C PHE A 8 26.95 37.40 -47.64
N GLY A 9 26.23 36.80 -48.59
CA GLY A 9 24.77 36.71 -48.55
C GLY A 9 24.34 35.73 -47.48
N ILE A 10 23.76 36.23 -46.40
CA ILE A 10 23.07 35.40 -45.37
C ILE A 10 21.72 35.02 -45.94
N VAL A 11 21.59 33.82 -46.43
CA VAL A 11 20.28 33.21 -46.76
C VAL A 11 19.53 32.97 -45.47
N LYS A 12 18.56 33.82 -45.15
CA LYS A 12 17.56 33.54 -44.08
C LYS A 12 16.74 32.35 -44.54
N ARG A 13 17.05 31.17 -44.01
CA ARG A 13 16.13 30.02 -44.07
C ARG A 13 14.90 30.42 -43.26
N GLY A 14 13.77 30.58 -43.96
CA GLY A 14 12.47 30.76 -43.30
C GLY A 14 12.18 29.54 -42.46
N ALA A 15 11.79 29.75 -41.19
CA ALA A 15 11.34 28.73 -40.29
C ALA A 15 10.09 28.03 -40.97
N PRO A 16 10.00 26.71 -40.92
CA PRO A 16 8.81 26.04 -41.46
C PRO A 16 7.59 26.52 -40.65
N LYS A 17 6.59 27.07 -41.38
CA LYS A 17 5.28 27.35 -40.80
C LYS A 17 4.71 26.02 -40.36
N SER A 18 4.69 25.76 -39.06
CA SER A 18 3.98 24.63 -38.49
C SER A 18 2.49 24.82 -38.83
N GLU A 19 1.93 23.96 -39.66
CA GLU A 19 0.47 23.87 -39.81
C GLU A 19 -0.14 23.63 -38.42
N PRO A 20 -1.28 24.28 -38.10
CA PRO A 20 -1.94 24.03 -36.82
C PRO A 20 -2.37 22.56 -36.79
N ILE A 21 -1.82 21.82 -35.83
CA ILE A 21 -2.20 20.41 -35.59
C ILE A 21 -3.70 20.42 -35.30
N ARG A 22 -4.52 19.88 -36.18
CA ARG A 22 -5.94 19.61 -35.88
C ARG A 22 -5.99 18.49 -34.86
N ILE A 23 -6.07 18.88 -33.60
CA ILE A 23 -6.23 17.93 -32.48
C ILE A 23 -7.70 17.53 -32.44
N ASP A 24 -7.98 16.26 -32.65
CA ASP A 24 -9.30 15.69 -32.40
C ASP A 24 -9.54 15.57 -30.90
N HIS A 25 -10.65 16.09 -30.41
CA HIS A 25 -11.01 16.01 -29.00
C HIS A 25 -11.08 14.56 -28.50
N THR A 26 -11.45 13.62 -29.38
CA THR A 26 -11.45 12.18 -29.11
C THR A 26 -10.06 11.64 -28.78
N GLN A 27 -9.03 12.15 -29.46
CA GLN A 27 -7.64 11.78 -29.21
C GLN A 27 -7.16 12.32 -27.85
N ILE A 28 -7.58 13.55 -27.50
CA ILE A 28 -7.26 14.13 -26.19
C ILE A 28 -7.89 13.30 -25.08
N LEU A 29 -9.18 13.00 -25.17
CA LEU A 29 -9.90 12.20 -24.20
C LEU A 29 -9.33 10.79 -24.09
N GLY A 30 -8.93 10.19 -25.23
CA GLY A 30 -8.29 8.88 -25.28
C GLY A 30 -6.92 8.83 -24.58
N ALA A 31 -6.17 9.94 -24.61
CA ALA A 31 -4.86 10.05 -23.98
C ALA A 31 -4.90 10.36 -22.47
N LEU A 32 -6.07 10.70 -21.92
CA LEU A 32 -6.19 10.97 -20.49
C LEU A 32 -5.96 9.69 -19.67
N PRO A 33 -5.10 9.73 -18.64
CA PRO A 33 -4.83 8.58 -17.76
C PRO A 33 -5.92 8.36 -16.70
N ILE A 34 -7.05 9.08 -16.81
CA ILE A 34 -8.21 9.00 -15.92
C ILE A 34 -9.32 8.31 -16.71
N ALA A 35 -10.02 7.37 -16.07
CA ALA A 35 -11.17 6.74 -16.68
C ALA A 35 -12.29 7.77 -16.88
N VAL A 36 -12.68 7.99 -18.14
CA VAL A 36 -13.74 8.92 -18.53
C VAL A 36 -14.84 8.13 -19.24
N VAL A 37 -16.06 8.28 -18.73
CA VAL A 37 -17.26 7.63 -19.26
C VAL A 37 -18.35 8.67 -19.46
N MET A 38 -19.12 8.58 -20.53
CA MET A 38 -20.35 9.33 -20.70
C MET A 38 -21.54 8.37 -20.62
N LEU A 39 -22.50 8.74 -19.77
CA LEU A 39 -23.75 8.01 -19.56
C LEU A 39 -24.93 8.86 -20.02
N ASP A 40 -25.94 8.20 -20.58
CA ASP A 40 -27.21 8.85 -20.95
C ASP A 40 -28.18 8.92 -19.76
N GLU A 41 -29.43 9.35 -20.02
CA GLU A 41 -30.51 9.48 -19.02
C GLU A 41 -30.88 8.15 -18.36
N GLN A 42 -30.63 7.02 -19.01
CA GLN A 42 -30.90 5.66 -18.54
C GLN A 42 -29.64 4.99 -17.95
N ASP A 43 -28.58 5.75 -17.67
CA ASP A 43 -27.29 5.26 -17.21
C ASP A 43 -26.61 4.28 -18.16
N CYS A 44 -26.91 4.34 -19.47
CA CYS A 44 -26.26 3.52 -20.48
C CYS A 44 -24.96 4.17 -20.97
N PHE A 45 -23.94 3.38 -21.18
CA PHE A 45 -22.66 3.84 -21.70
C PHE A 45 -22.79 4.38 -23.11
N ARG A 46 -22.36 5.61 -23.35
CA ARG A 46 -22.33 6.27 -24.67
C ARG A 46 -20.91 6.54 -25.17
N PHE A 47 -19.98 6.71 -24.24
CA PHE A 47 -18.57 6.89 -24.55
C PHE A 47 -17.72 6.32 -23.41
N MET A 48 -16.57 5.77 -23.78
CA MET A 48 -15.50 5.35 -22.85
C MET A 48 -14.15 5.64 -23.50
N ASN A 49 -13.22 6.19 -22.71
CA ASN A 49 -11.83 6.31 -23.15
C ASN A 49 -11.05 5.01 -22.80
N TYR A 50 -9.81 4.93 -23.28
CA TYR A 50 -8.96 3.76 -23.08
C TYR A 50 -8.71 3.45 -21.59
N ALA A 51 -8.50 4.49 -20.76
CA ALA A 51 -8.33 4.31 -19.31
C ALA A 51 -9.60 3.74 -18.65
N ALA A 52 -10.80 4.06 -19.17
CA ALA A 52 -12.04 3.47 -18.67
C ALA A 52 -12.19 1.99 -19.09
N GLU A 53 -11.74 1.61 -20.29
CA GLU A 53 -11.70 0.20 -20.71
C GLU A 53 -10.80 -0.62 -19.76
N GLU A 54 -9.63 -0.10 -19.43
CA GLU A 54 -8.69 -0.72 -18.48
C GLU A 54 -9.28 -0.76 -17.06
N PHE A 55 -9.95 0.31 -16.64
CA PHE A 55 -10.58 0.42 -15.33
C PHE A 55 -11.68 -0.64 -15.14
N PHE A 56 -12.56 -0.82 -16.12
CA PHE A 56 -13.65 -1.79 -16.07
C PHE A 56 -13.25 -3.20 -16.53
N GLY A 57 -12.06 -3.36 -17.11
CA GLY A 57 -11.60 -4.63 -17.67
C GLY A 57 -12.46 -5.10 -18.85
N SER A 58 -13.07 -4.16 -19.57
CA SER A 58 -14.02 -4.42 -20.66
C SER A 58 -13.90 -3.37 -21.75
N SER A 59 -13.95 -3.78 -23.02
CA SER A 59 -13.86 -2.83 -24.13
C SER A 59 -15.12 -1.98 -24.29
N SER A 60 -14.96 -0.78 -24.84
CA SER A 60 -16.07 0.14 -25.15
C SER A 60 -17.10 -0.51 -26.10
N ALA A 61 -16.66 -1.35 -27.04
CA ALA A 61 -17.53 -2.08 -27.94
C ALA A 61 -18.50 -3.04 -27.21
N LEU A 62 -18.09 -3.58 -26.07
CA LEU A 62 -18.92 -4.50 -25.27
C LEU A 62 -19.90 -3.76 -24.35
N LEU A 63 -19.55 -2.58 -23.88
CA LEU A 63 -20.32 -1.82 -22.87
C LEU A 63 -21.19 -0.72 -23.48
N THR A 64 -20.84 -0.16 -24.64
CA THR A 64 -21.64 0.88 -25.30
C THR A 64 -23.08 0.43 -25.49
N GLY A 65 -24.05 1.27 -25.09
CA GLY A 65 -25.49 1.00 -25.13
C GLY A 65 -26.00 0.12 -23.99
N LYS A 66 -25.13 -0.39 -23.11
CA LYS A 66 -25.53 -1.18 -21.95
C LYS A 66 -25.60 -0.32 -20.69
N PRO A 67 -26.53 -0.63 -19.76
CA PRO A 67 -26.67 0.12 -18.53
C PRO A 67 -25.52 -0.19 -17.56
N LEU A 68 -25.14 0.79 -16.74
CA LEU A 68 -24.15 0.68 -15.69
C LEU A 68 -24.53 -0.41 -14.66
N THR A 69 -25.82 -0.70 -14.50
CA THR A 69 -26.32 -1.79 -13.64
C THR A 69 -25.86 -3.18 -14.07
N GLN A 70 -25.30 -3.33 -15.28
CA GLN A 70 -24.68 -4.59 -15.69
C GLN A 70 -23.34 -4.85 -14.95
N LEU A 71 -22.70 -3.79 -14.48
CA LEU A 71 -21.42 -3.86 -13.76
C LEU A 71 -21.57 -3.70 -12.26
N LEU A 72 -22.53 -2.86 -11.82
CA LEU A 72 -22.74 -2.50 -10.40
C LEU A 72 -24.20 -2.77 -9.98
N PRO A 73 -24.46 -3.13 -8.72
CA PRO A 73 -25.82 -3.29 -8.20
C PRO A 73 -26.63 -1.98 -8.28
N VAL A 74 -27.95 -2.08 -8.42
CA VAL A 74 -28.86 -0.92 -8.56
C VAL A 74 -28.84 -0.02 -7.33
N ASP A 75 -28.59 -0.56 -6.16
CA ASP A 75 -28.48 0.14 -4.86
C ASP A 75 -27.10 0.73 -4.60
N HIS A 76 -26.20 0.67 -5.59
CA HIS A 76 -24.84 1.18 -5.42
C HIS A 76 -24.83 2.72 -5.30
N PRO A 77 -24.04 3.30 -4.35
CA PRO A 77 -23.99 4.75 -4.11
C PRO A 77 -23.67 5.61 -5.33
N ILE A 78 -23.04 5.08 -6.35
CA ILE A 78 -22.70 5.78 -7.59
C ILE A 78 -23.96 6.36 -8.28
N PHE A 79 -25.10 5.63 -8.18
CA PHE A 79 -26.36 6.09 -8.80
C PHE A 79 -26.90 7.35 -8.12
N LEU A 80 -26.69 7.51 -6.80
CA LEU A 80 -27.02 8.75 -6.10
C LEU A 80 -26.16 9.92 -6.56
N VAL A 81 -24.88 9.68 -6.87
CA VAL A 81 -23.98 10.71 -7.41
C VAL A 81 -24.46 11.16 -8.79
N LEU A 82 -24.84 10.23 -9.67
CA LEU A 82 -25.38 10.51 -10.99
C LEU A 82 -26.71 11.27 -10.92
N GLU A 83 -27.63 10.84 -10.05
CA GLU A 83 -28.91 11.50 -9.85
C GLU A 83 -28.75 12.94 -9.36
N ARG A 84 -27.88 13.16 -8.36
CA ARG A 84 -27.59 14.51 -7.84
C ARG A 84 -26.98 15.40 -8.92
N ALA A 85 -26.02 14.91 -9.68
CA ALA A 85 -25.40 15.68 -10.76
C ALA A 85 -26.42 16.13 -11.80
N ARG A 86 -27.37 15.26 -12.19
CA ARG A 86 -28.46 15.60 -13.11
C ARG A 86 -29.45 16.59 -12.54
N ARG A 87 -29.89 16.36 -11.29
CA ARG A 87 -30.90 17.18 -10.63
C ARG A 87 -30.40 18.59 -10.33
N ASP A 88 -29.20 18.69 -9.79
CA ASP A 88 -28.66 19.95 -9.30
C ASP A 88 -27.94 20.75 -10.40
N GLY A 89 -27.67 20.11 -11.55
CA GLY A 89 -26.95 20.74 -12.66
C GLY A 89 -25.49 21.08 -12.35
N LEU A 90 -24.93 20.49 -11.28
CA LEU A 90 -23.59 20.76 -10.78
C LEU A 90 -22.73 19.50 -10.79
N THR A 91 -21.41 19.70 -10.82
CA THR A 91 -20.48 18.58 -10.63
C THR A 91 -20.56 18.08 -9.18
N VAL A 92 -20.81 16.78 -9.04
CA VAL A 92 -20.82 16.08 -7.75
C VAL A 92 -19.61 15.17 -7.68
N ALA A 93 -18.86 15.26 -6.59
CA ALA A 93 -17.71 14.40 -6.33
C ALA A 93 -17.95 13.56 -5.06
N GLU A 94 -17.60 12.28 -5.14
CA GLU A 94 -17.61 11.38 -4.00
C GLU A 94 -16.27 10.63 -3.96
N HIS A 95 -15.70 10.53 -2.77
CA HIS A 95 -14.40 9.91 -2.56
C HIS A 95 -14.56 8.59 -1.82
N ASP A 96 -13.61 7.70 -2.01
CA ASP A 96 -13.52 6.43 -1.28
C ASP A 96 -14.69 5.45 -1.56
N LEU A 97 -15.26 5.53 -2.75
CA LEU A 97 -16.29 4.58 -3.15
C LEU A 97 -15.69 3.20 -3.39
N VAL A 98 -16.43 2.19 -2.94
CA VAL A 98 -16.12 0.78 -3.20
C VAL A 98 -16.99 0.32 -4.36
N LEU A 99 -16.41 0.22 -5.55
CA LEU A 99 -17.10 -0.30 -6.74
C LEU A 99 -17.03 -1.82 -6.73
N GLU A 100 -18.06 -2.47 -6.21
CA GLU A 100 -18.14 -3.94 -6.11
C GLU A 100 -19.32 -4.46 -6.96
N GLY A 101 -18.98 -5.32 -7.92
CA GLY A 101 -19.94 -5.96 -8.83
C GLY A 101 -19.45 -7.34 -9.25
N GLN A 102 -20.19 -8.03 -10.13
CA GLN A 102 -19.88 -9.42 -10.53
C GLN A 102 -18.47 -9.59 -11.13
N ARG A 103 -17.94 -8.56 -11.82
CA ARG A 103 -16.64 -8.57 -12.50
C ARG A 103 -15.75 -7.38 -12.15
N LEU A 104 -16.23 -6.51 -11.27
CA LEU A 104 -15.54 -5.29 -10.85
C LEU A 104 -15.38 -5.32 -9.34
N SER A 105 -14.16 -5.16 -8.86
CA SER A 105 -13.87 -4.95 -7.44
C SER A 105 -12.75 -3.92 -7.34
N ARG A 106 -13.14 -2.66 -7.12
CA ARG A 106 -12.24 -1.51 -6.95
C ARG A 106 -12.61 -0.77 -5.68
N ARG A 107 -11.64 -0.47 -4.86
CA ARG A 107 -11.79 0.28 -3.61
C ARG A 107 -10.98 1.55 -3.65
N GLY A 108 -11.37 2.53 -2.84
CA GLY A 108 -10.67 3.81 -2.82
C GLY A 108 -10.82 4.56 -4.14
N THR A 109 -11.97 4.41 -4.82
CA THR A 109 -12.24 5.09 -6.07
C THR A 109 -12.84 6.45 -5.81
N SER A 110 -12.20 7.49 -6.34
CA SER A 110 -12.79 8.83 -6.46
C SER A 110 -13.64 8.88 -7.70
N VAL A 111 -14.88 9.32 -7.54
CA VAL A 111 -15.88 9.42 -8.60
C VAL A 111 -16.33 10.88 -8.71
N GLN A 112 -16.29 11.44 -9.92
CA GLN A 112 -16.88 12.75 -10.20
C GLN A 112 -17.88 12.61 -11.33
N ALA A 113 -19.07 13.13 -11.15
CA ALA A 113 -20.14 13.19 -12.13
C ALA A 113 -20.43 14.64 -12.49
N ALA A 114 -20.28 14.99 -13.76
CA ALA A 114 -20.56 16.34 -14.28
C ALA A 114 -21.66 16.26 -15.35
N PRO A 115 -22.73 17.06 -15.25
CA PRO A 115 -23.75 17.10 -16.31
C PRO A 115 -23.18 17.72 -17.58
N LEU A 116 -23.61 17.20 -18.73
CA LEU A 116 -23.21 17.75 -20.03
C LEU A 116 -24.17 18.88 -20.41
N ALA A 117 -23.66 20.12 -20.43
CA ALA A 117 -24.51 21.33 -20.59
C ALA A 117 -25.33 21.32 -21.88
N ASP A 118 -24.75 20.83 -22.99
CA ASP A 118 -25.38 20.87 -24.31
C ASP A 118 -26.28 19.65 -24.60
N VAL A 119 -26.26 18.62 -23.73
CA VAL A 119 -27.04 17.39 -23.91
C VAL A 119 -27.75 17.04 -22.60
N PRO A 120 -29.00 17.49 -22.43
CA PRO A 120 -29.73 17.25 -21.18
C PRO A 120 -29.79 15.78 -20.79
N GLY A 121 -29.70 15.50 -19.50
CA GLY A 121 -29.75 14.13 -18.96
C GLY A 121 -28.45 13.34 -19.07
N HIS A 122 -27.51 13.77 -19.91
CA HIS A 122 -26.21 13.10 -20.03
C HIS A 122 -25.23 13.57 -18.95
N VAL A 123 -24.43 12.63 -18.46
CA VAL A 123 -23.42 12.88 -17.41
C VAL A 123 -22.08 12.32 -17.86
N VAL A 124 -21.03 13.12 -17.69
CA VAL A 124 -19.65 12.65 -17.78
C VAL A 124 -19.20 12.20 -16.40
N LEU A 125 -18.82 10.94 -16.31
CA LEU A 125 -18.33 10.30 -15.11
C LEU A 125 -16.81 10.12 -15.24
N THR A 126 -16.05 10.64 -14.30
CA THR A 126 -14.63 10.34 -14.15
C THR A 126 -14.40 9.45 -12.94
N LEU A 127 -13.56 8.42 -13.13
CA LEU A 127 -13.22 7.47 -12.08
C LEU A 127 -11.70 7.42 -11.94
N GLN A 128 -11.24 7.56 -10.71
CA GLN A 128 -9.82 7.55 -10.40
C GLN A 128 -9.57 6.60 -9.22
N ASP A 129 -8.68 5.64 -9.43
CA ASP A 129 -8.19 4.76 -8.36
C ASP A 129 -7.15 5.53 -7.53
N GLU A 130 -7.50 5.91 -6.31
CA GLU A 130 -6.63 6.62 -5.38
C GLU A 130 -5.91 5.68 -4.40
N SER A 131 -6.14 4.38 -4.50
CA SER A 131 -5.59 3.41 -3.55
C SER A 131 -4.06 3.48 -3.44
N ALA A 132 -3.36 3.55 -4.57
CA ALA A 132 -1.90 3.68 -4.59
C ALA A 132 -1.39 5.03 -4.04
N ALA A 133 -2.09 6.14 -4.32
CA ALA A 133 -1.72 7.45 -3.82
C ALA A 133 -1.91 7.54 -2.30
N ARG A 134 -3.02 7.01 -1.80
CA ARG A 134 -3.30 6.93 -0.36
C ARG A 134 -2.33 6.02 0.37
N ALA A 135 -2.05 4.84 -0.18
CA ALA A 135 -1.07 3.92 0.40
C ALA A 135 0.31 4.58 0.47
N LEU A 136 0.70 5.36 -0.55
CA LEU A 136 1.95 6.11 -0.54
C LEU A 136 1.97 7.18 0.55
N ASP A 137 0.89 7.96 0.69
CA ASP A 137 0.79 9.02 1.69
C ASP A 137 0.81 8.45 3.13
N GLN A 138 0.06 7.39 3.38
CA GLN A 138 0.09 6.65 4.64
C GLN A 138 1.48 6.08 4.94
N GLN A 139 2.13 5.51 3.94
CA GLN A 139 3.48 4.98 4.07
C GLN A 139 4.51 6.07 4.31
N MET A 140 4.40 7.23 3.65
CA MET A 140 5.29 8.37 3.90
C MET A 140 5.09 8.94 5.30
N SER A 141 3.87 9.04 5.77
CA SER A 141 3.54 9.46 7.14
C SER A 141 4.12 8.48 8.16
N ALA A 142 3.88 7.19 8.00
CA ALA A 142 4.43 6.13 8.84
C ALA A 142 5.97 6.11 8.83
N ARG A 143 6.59 6.32 7.66
CA ARG A 143 8.04 6.40 7.52
C ARG A 143 8.63 7.61 8.25
N ASN A 144 7.99 8.78 8.15
CA ASN A 144 8.43 9.99 8.85
C ASN A 144 8.30 9.82 10.37
N ALA A 145 7.18 9.26 10.84
CA ALA A 145 6.98 8.93 12.25
C ALA A 145 8.02 7.91 12.75
N ALA A 146 8.27 6.85 11.97
CA ALA A 146 9.28 5.84 12.31
C ALA A 146 10.71 6.43 12.33
N ARG A 147 11.05 7.35 11.41
CA ARG A 147 12.35 8.05 11.42
C ARG A 147 12.53 8.94 12.65
N SER A 148 11.49 9.66 13.06
CA SER A 148 11.53 10.48 14.27
C SER A 148 11.78 9.62 15.50
N ILE A 149 11.17 8.44 15.58
CA ILE A 149 11.41 7.47 16.65
C ILE A 149 12.82 6.90 16.56
N THR A 150 13.32 6.60 15.35
CA THR A 150 14.66 6.03 15.17
C THR A 150 15.75 6.96 15.69
N GLY A 151 15.67 8.26 15.39
CA GLY A 151 16.67 9.25 15.85
C GLY A 151 16.72 9.39 17.37
N MET A 152 15.59 9.25 18.05
CA MET A 152 15.49 9.31 19.50
C MET A 152 15.71 7.95 20.17
N ALA A 153 15.25 6.86 19.53
CA ALA A 153 15.27 5.52 20.11
C ALA A 153 16.68 4.99 20.38
N ALA A 154 17.64 5.25 19.51
CA ALA A 154 19.01 4.79 19.69
C ALA A 154 19.68 5.45 20.91
N ILE A 155 19.43 6.74 21.14
CA ILE A 155 19.97 7.49 22.27
C ILE A 155 19.21 7.10 23.56
N LEU A 156 17.87 7.12 23.52
CA LEU A 156 17.03 6.81 24.66
C LEU A 156 17.13 5.34 25.07
N ALA A 157 17.39 4.42 24.13
CA ALA A 157 17.49 3.01 24.44
C ALA A 157 18.66 2.71 25.40
N HIS A 158 19.81 3.30 25.18
CA HIS A 158 20.94 3.15 26.09
C HIS A 158 20.68 3.83 27.44
N GLU A 159 20.11 5.03 27.43
CA GLU A 159 19.83 5.78 28.66
C GLU A 159 18.70 5.19 29.50
N VAL A 160 17.73 4.48 28.86
CA VAL A 160 16.63 3.80 29.57
C VAL A 160 17.02 2.39 30.02
N LYS A 161 17.83 1.65 29.26
CA LYS A 161 18.31 0.31 29.64
C LYS A 161 19.14 0.33 30.93
N ASN A 162 19.93 1.37 31.12
CA ASN A 162 20.79 1.49 32.31
C ASN A 162 19.98 1.55 33.62
N PRO A 163 19.02 2.49 33.81
CA PRO A 163 18.21 2.51 35.02
C PRO A 163 17.33 1.26 35.19
N LEU A 164 16.80 0.71 34.07
CA LEU A 164 16.02 -0.55 34.12
C LEU A 164 16.85 -1.72 34.61
N SER A 165 18.12 -1.81 34.21
CA SER A 165 19.03 -2.84 34.75
C SER A 165 19.27 -2.69 36.26
N GLY A 166 19.36 -1.46 36.76
CA GLY A 166 19.43 -1.17 38.18
C GLY A 166 18.16 -1.56 38.95
N ILE A 167 16.98 -1.18 38.40
CA ILE A 167 15.68 -1.52 39.02
C ILE A 167 15.50 -3.04 39.07
N ARG A 168 15.81 -3.74 37.96
CA ARG A 168 15.77 -5.19 37.89
C ARG A 168 16.68 -5.87 38.89
N GLY A 169 17.94 -5.39 38.99
CA GLY A 169 18.91 -5.91 39.97
C GLY A 169 18.45 -5.72 41.41
N ALA A 170 17.91 -4.54 41.76
CA ALA A 170 17.33 -4.28 43.06
C ALA A 170 16.12 -5.19 43.35
N ALA A 171 15.21 -5.38 42.37
CA ALA A 171 14.08 -6.28 42.51
C ALA A 171 14.51 -7.74 42.73
N GLN A 172 15.55 -8.22 42.04
CA GLN A 172 16.10 -9.57 42.21
C GLN A 172 16.71 -9.76 43.65
N LEU A 173 17.38 -8.75 44.19
CA LEU A 173 17.88 -8.78 45.54
C LEU A 173 16.74 -8.83 46.56
N LEU A 174 15.69 -8.03 46.37
CA LEU A 174 14.49 -8.05 47.21
C LEU A 174 13.76 -9.40 47.11
N GLU A 175 13.66 -10.01 45.94
CA GLU A 175 13.04 -11.33 45.74
C GLU A 175 13.70 -12.42 46.57
N THR A 176 15.03 -12.34 46.79
CA THR A 176 15.78 -13.30 47.61
C THR A 176 15.77 -13.02 49.12
N SER A 177 15.63 -11.76 49.53
CA SER A 177 15.77 -11.32 50.90
C SER A 177 14.47 -10.91 51.59
N ALA A 178 13.39 -10.62 50.81
CA ALA A 178 12.14 -10.11 51.36
C ALA A 178 11.25 -11.20 51.99
N PRO A 179 10.38 -10.85 52.95
CA PRO A 179 9.29 -11.69 53.41
C PRO A 179 8.37 -12.13 52.29
N ALA A 180 7.65 -13.25 52.48
CA ALA A 180 6.80 -13.83 51.46
C ALA A 180 5.77 -12.85 50.86
N ALA A 181 5.21 -11.95 51.64
CA ALA A 181 4.25 -10.94 51.22
C ALA A 181 4.85 -9.90 50.26
N ASP A 182 6.12 -9.54 50.46
CA ASP A 182 6.79 -8.51 49.66
C ASP A 182 7.49 -9.10 48.42
N ARG A 183 7.70 -10.43 48.42
CA ARG A 183 8.34 -11.13 47.31
C ARG A 183 7.51 -11.05 45.99
N GLU A 184 6.19 -11.11 46.09
CA GLU A 184 5.30 -10.95 44.90
C GLU A 184 5.44 -9.57 44.26
N LEU A 185 5.62 -8.52 45.08
CA LEU A 185 5.88 -7.15 44.61
C LEU A 185 7.23 -7.04 43.92
N ALA A 186 8.26 -7.70 44.46
CA ALA A 186 9.59 -7.73 43.84
C ALA A 186 9.57 -8.44 42.48
N VAL A 187 8.86 -9.55 42.37
CA VAL A 187 8.62 -10.25 41.09
C VAL A 187 7.92 -9.35 40.11
N LEU A 188 6.85 -8.65 40.51
CA LEU A 188 6.11 -7.73 39.63
C LEU A 188 7.01 -6.60 39.12
N ILE A 189 7.84 -5.99 39.99
CA ILE A 189 8.78 -4.93 39.60
C ILE A 189 9.80 -5.46 38.56
N ARG A 190 10.35 -6.67 38.80
CA ARG A 190 11.28 -7.30 37.89
C ARG A 190 10.63 -7.54 36.50
N ASP A 191 9.43 -8.11 36.49
CA ASP A 191 8.73 -8.48 35.26
C ASP A 191 8.33 -7.23 34.45
N GLU A 192 7.91 -6.13 35.13
CA GLU A 192 7.64 -4.86 34.44
C GLU A 192 8.95 -4.19 33.94
N ALA A 193 10.05 -4.27 34.65
CA ALA A 193 11.34 -3.79 34.16
C ALA A 193 11.80 -4.57 32.91
N ASP A 194 11.62 -5.89 32.91
CA ASP A 194 11.91 -6.74 31.74
C ASP A 194 10.99 -6.44 30.56
N ARG A 195 9.71 -6.14 30.83
CA ARG A 195 8.74 -5.73 29.81
C ARG A 195 9.11 -4.41 29.16
N ILE A 196 9.49 -3.39 29.95
CA ILE A 196 9.93 -2.09 29.43
C ILE A 196 11.23 -2.27 28.63
N ARG A 197 12.18 -3.07 29.12
CA ARG A 197 13.43 -3.37 28.41
C ARG A 197 13.14 -4.01 27.03
N ALA A 198 12.27 -5.00 26.96
CA ALA A 198 11.89 -5.64 25.72
C ALA A 198 11.17 -4.67 24.74
N MET A 199 10.45 -3.65 25.25
CA MET A 199 9.87 -2.60 24.45
C MET A 199 10.94 -1.68 23.85
N VAL A 200 11.93 -1.27 24.66
CA VAL A 200 13.06 -0.44 24.22
C VAL A 200 13.95 -1.19 23.21
N GLU A 201 14.22 -2.49 23.42
CA GLU A 201 14.96 -3.32 22.48
C GLU A 201 14.25 -3.44 21.10
N ARG A 202 12.91 -3.52 21.12
CA ARG A 202 12.12 -3.47 19.87
C ARG A 202 12.22 -2.13 19.17
N MET A 203 12.36 -1.02 19.89
CA MET A 203 12.59 0.29 19.29
C MET A 203 13.97 0.39 18.61
N GLU A 204 15.00 -0.29 19.10
CA GLU A 204 16.32 -0.32 18.46
C GLU A 204 16.29 -1.00 17.08
N THR A 205 15.33 -1.90 16.82
CA THR A 205 15.16 -2.52 15.49
C THR A 205 14.74 -1.52 14.41
N PHE A 206 14.28 -0.32 14.81
CA PHE A 206 14.07 0.80 13.90
C PHE A 206 15.37 1.50 13.50
N GLY A 207 16.51 1.21 14.18
CA GLY A 207 17.81 1.81 13.89
C GLY A 207 18.26 1.65 12.43
N GLU A 208 19.08 2.57 11.96
CA GLU A 208 19.64 2.56 10.61
C GLU A 208 20.73 1.47 10.51
N LYS A 209 20.34 0.25 10.15
CA LYS A 209 21.27 -0.72 9.58
C LYS A 209 21.41 -0.42 8.09
N LYS A 210 22.66 -0.32 7.59
CA LYS A 210 22.93 -0.17 6.16
C LYS A 210 22.22 -1.27 5.40
N LEU A 211 21.28 -0.90 4.53
CA LEU A 211 20.46 -1.86 3.79
C LEU A 211 21.29 -2.42 2.62
N GLU A 212 21.81 -3.62 2.77
CA GLU A 212 22.42 -4.39 1.68
C GLU A 212 21.31 -5.13 0.95
N ARG A 213 21.03 -4.70 -0.28
CA ARG A 213 20.03 -5.33 -1.14
C ARG A 213 20.70 -6.28 -2.11
N GLN A 214 20.06 -7.43 -2.33
CA GLN A 214 20.49 -8.45 -3.26
C GLN A 214 19.29 -9.10 -3.96
N ALA A 215 19.56 -10.00 -4.91
CA ALA A 215 18.51 -10.81 -5.52
C ALA A 215 17.93 -11.79 -4.49
N VAL A 216 16.65 -11.65 -4.16
CA VAL A 216 15.97 -12.49 -3.17
C VAL A 216 14.83 -13.25 -3.83
N ASN A 217 14.83 -14.57 -3.70
CA ASN A 217 13.68 -15.40 -4.07
C ASN A 217 12.61 -15.29 -2.98
N ILE A 218 11.51 -14.65 -3.31
CA ILE A 218 10.44 -14.37 -2.35
C ILE A 218 9.71 -15.64 -1.86
N HIS A 219 9.63 -16.67 -2.69
CA HIS A 219 8.99 -17.93 -2.30
C HIS A 219 9.78 -18.67 -1.22
N ARG A 220 11.12 -18.62 -1.27
CA ARG A 220 11.97 -19.16 -0.19
C ARG A 220 11.78 -18.42 1.13
N VAL A 221 11.53 -17.10 1.06
CA VAL A 221 11.22 -16.28 2.25
C VAL A 221 9.88 -16.71 2.83
N LEU A 222 8.82 -16.80 2.00
CA LEU A 222 7.49 -17.23 2.41
C LEU A 222 7.49 -18.65 3.00
N GLU A 223 8.19 -19.59 2.38
CA GLU A 223 8.33 -20.96 2.89
C GLU A 223 8.97 -20.97 4.29
N HIS A 224 10.04 -20.18 4.48
CA HIS A 224 10.71 -20.04 5.77
C HIS A 224 9.76 -19.49 6.84
N VAL A 225 9.04 -18.42 6.52
CA VAL A 225 8.05 -17.78 7.42
C VAL A 225 6.93 -18.76 7.78
N ARG A 226 6.39 -19.49 6.78
CA ARG A 226 5.34 -20.49 7.01
C ARG A 226 5.81 -21.60 7.95
N LYS A 227 7.02 -22.12 7.76
CA LYS A 227 7.60 -23.16 8.63
C LYS A 227 7.74 -22.66 10.06
N LEU A 228 8.30 -21.46 10.25
CA LEU A 228 8.44 -20.86 11.58
C LEU A 228 7.09 -20.61 12.26
N ALA A 229 6.13 -20.03 11.55
CA ALA A 229 4.81 -19.75 12.11
C ALA A 229 4.03 -21.04 12.44
N GLY A 230 4.07 -22.02 11.53
CA GLY A 230 3.37 -23.30 11.70
C GLY A 230 3.94 -24.18 12.82
N SER A 231 5.24 -24.09 13.13
CA SER A 231 5.85 -24.76 14.28
C SER A 231 5.68 -24.01 15.61
N GLY A 232 5.13 -22.78 15.58
CA GLY A 232 5.00 -21.90 16.74
C GLY A 232 3.59 -21.35 16.89
N PHE A 233 3.47 -20.02 16.82
CA PHE A 233 2.25 -19.26 17.14
C PHE A 233 1.04 -19.52 16.22
N ALA A 234 1.24 -20.08 15.03
CA ALA A 234 0.18 -20.39 14.07
C ALA A 234 -0.02 -21.90 13.85
N ALA A 235 0.37 -22.76 14.79
CA ALA A 235 0.29 -24.22 14.66
C ALA A 235 -1.13 -24.78 14.41
N ARG A 236 -2.17 -24.05 14.81
CA ARG A 236 -3.59 -24.44 14.65
C ARG A 236 -4.27 -23.75 13.46
N ILE A 237 -3.54 -22.96 12.68
CA ILE A 237 -4.09 -22.16 11.58
C ILE A 237 -3.73 -22.84 10.27
N ARG A 238 -4.70 -22.93 9.36
CA ARG A 238 -4.50 -23.48 8.02
C ARG A 238 -3.84 -22.45 7.12
N PHE A 239 -2.70 -22.80 6.53
CA PHE A 239 -2.07 -22.01 5.49
C PHE A 239 -2.54 -22.45 4.11
N ILE A 240 -2.93 -21.47 3.28
CA ILE A 240 -3.29 -21.66 1.88
C ILE A 240 -2.28 -20.87 1.05
N GLU A 241 -1.64 -21.54 0.11
CA GLU A 241 -0.56 -20.98 -0.70
C GLU A 241 -1.01 -20.86 -2.16
N SER A 242 -0.84 -19.66 -2.73
CA SER A 242 -1.14 -19.36 -4.14
C SER A 242 0.01 -18.55 -4.72
N TYR A 243 1.02 -19.24 -5.23
CA TYR A 243 2.25 -18.62 -5.70
C TYR A 243 2.36 -18.68 -7.22
N ASP A 244 2.78 -17.57 -7.82
CA ASP A 244 3.21 -17.52 -9.20
C ASP A 244 4.69 -17.97 -9.29
N PRO A 245 4.99 -19.16 -9.83
CA PRO A 245 6.35 -19.69 -9.85
C PRO A 245 7.25 -18.95 -10.84
N SER A 246 6.71 -18.13 -11.74
CA SER A 246 7.45 -17.42 -12.77
C SER A 246 8.06 -16.10 -12.30
N LEU A 247 7.82 -15.70 -11.05
CA LEU A 247 8.26 -14.40 -10.55
C LEU A 247 9.79 -14.27 -10.53
N PRO A 248 10.31 -13.12 -11.04
CA PRO A 248 11.71 -12.78 -10.90
C PRO A 248 12.09 -12.51 -9.44
N HIS A 249 13.38 -12.43 -9.16
CA HIS A 249 13.87 -12.09 -7.83
C HIS A 249 13.49 -10.66 -7.43
N VAL A 250 13.23 -10.48 -6.14
CA VAL A 250 13.02 -9.17 -5.52
C VAL A 250 14.37 -8.52 -5.23
N HIS A 251 14.50 -7.20 -5.45
CA HIS A 251 15.65 -6.42 -5.03
C HIS A 251 15.53 -6.05 -3.55
N GLY A 252 16.09 -6.85 -2.64
CA GLY A 252 15.86 -6.65 -1.22
C GLY A 252 16.88 -7.32 -0.29
N ASN A 253 16.63 -7.18 1.01
CA ASN A 253 17.36 -7.87 2.07
C ASN A 253 16.50 -9.01 2.62
N ARG A 254 17.02 -10.23 2.55
CA ARG A 254 16.30 -11.45 2.91
C ARG A 254 15.78 -11.43 4.35
N ASP A 255 16.60 -11.04 5.30
CA ASP A 255 16.25 -11.11 6.73
C ASP A 255 15.19 -10.06 7.11
N GLN A 256 15.28 -8.87 6.51
CA GLN A 256 14.27 -7.85 6.67
C GLN A 256 12.93 -8.24 6.03
N LEU A 257 12.95 -8.90 4.87
CA LEU A 257 11.72 -9.43 4.24
C LEU A 257 11.10 -10.56 5.08
N ILE A 258 11.90 -11.43 5.68
CA ILE A 258 11.42 -12.42 6.66
C ILE A 258 10.75 -11.70 7.84
N GLN A 259 11.37 -10.67 8.38
CA GLN A 259 10.82 -9.89 9.50
C GLN A 259 9.48 -9.25 9.17
N VAL A 260 9.36 -8.65 7.97
CA VAL A 260 8.10 -8.07 7.47
C VAL A 260 7.00 -9.12 7.44
N LEU A 261 7.26 -10.25 6.77
CA LEU A 261 6.25 -11.30 6.60
C LEU A 261 5.90 -12.01 7.91
N LEU A 262 6.88 -12.22 8.81
CA LEU A 262 6.61 -12.74 10.16
C LEU A 262 5.70 -11.81 10.96
N ASN A 263 5.91 -10.48 10.89
CA ASN A 263 5.04 -9.52 11.57
C ASN A 263 3.60 -9.58 11.02
N LEU A 264 3.43 -9.65 9.70
CA LEU A 264 2.11 -9.75 9.08
C LEU A 264 1.41 -11.08 9.43
N VAL A 265 2.11 -12.21 9.31
CA VAL A 265 1.56 -13.52 9.65
C VAL A 265 1.25 -13.63 11.15
N LYS A 266 2.07 -13.03 12.02
CA LYS A 266 1.79 -12.97 13.45
C LYS A 266 0.55 -12.14 13.76
N ASN A 267 0.39 -10.98 13.12
CA ASN A 267 -0.80 -10.15 13.27
C ASN A 267 -2.07 -10.89 12.82
N ALA A 268 -2.00 -11.60 11.69
CA ALA A 268 -3.08 -12.45 11.19
C ALA A 268 -3.44 -13.56 12.19
N ALA A 269 -2.43 -14.29 12.69
CA ALA A 269 -2.66 -15.37 13.66
C ALA A 269 -3.27 -14.87 14.97
N GLU A 270 -2.81 -13.74 15.49
CA GLU A 270 -3.35 -13.12 16.70
C GLU A 270 -4.78 -12.60 16.50
N SER A 271 -5.10 -12.08 15.29
CA SER A 271 -6.44 -11.65 14.93
C SER A 271 -7.43 -12.82 14.91
N ILE A 272 -7.02 -13.95 14.33
CA ILE A 272 -7.81 -15.19 14.30
C ILE A 272 -7.95 -15.78 15.70
N ALA A 273 -6.87 -15.80 16.51
CA ALA A 273 -6.90 -16.37 17.86
C ALA A 273 -7.87 -15.66 18.81
N GLY A 274 -8.17 -14.37 18.56
CA GLY A 274 -9.19 -13.61 19.29
C GLY A 274 -10.64 -14.03 18.98
N MET A 275 -10.85 -14.93 18.01
CA MET A 275 -12.16 -15.48 17.66
C MET A 275 -12.28 -16.90 18.19
N GLU A 276 -13.41 -17.23 18.78
CA GLU A 276 -13.74 -18.62 19.24
C GLU A 276 -14.07 -19.54 18.03
N ARG A 277 -13.24 -19.53 16.98
CA ARG A 277 -13.44 -20.32 15.75
C ARG A 277 -12.28 -21.27 15.54
N SER A 278 -12.59 -22.47 15.01
CA SER A 278 -11.59 -23.49 14.68
C SER A 278 -11.15 -23.48 13.20
N ASP A 279 -11.74 -22.61 12.37
CA ASP A 279 -11.54 -22.52 10.92
C ASP A 279 -10.64 -21.34 10.52
N GLY A 280 -9.65 -21.05 11.34
CA GLY A 280 -8.67 -19.98 11.04
C GLY A 280 -7.83 -20.29 9.81
N GLU A 281 -7.78 -19.36 8.86
CA GLU A 281 -7.03 -19.49 7.62
C GLU A 281 -6.14 -18.26 7.37
N ILE A 282 -4.90 -18.54 6.96
CA ILE A 282 -3.97 -17.52 6.44
C ILE A 282 -3.62 -17.90 5.00
N HIS A 283 -3.92 -17.00 4.06
CA HIS A 283 -3.57 -17.14 2.67
C HIS A 283 -2.30 -16.34 2.37
N LEU A 284 -1.33 -17.01 1.77
CA LEU A 284 -0.10 -16.41 1.25
C LEU A 284 -0.16 -16.45 -0.27
N ALA A 285 -0.08 -15.29 -0.91
CA ALA A 285 -0.13 -15.23 -2.36
C ALA A 285 1.01 -14.37 -2.91
N THR A 286 1.44 -14.70 -4.11
CA THR A 286 2.41 -13.91 -4.88
C THR A 286 1.93 -13.79 -6.31
N GLY A 287 2.28 -12.72 -6.98
CA GLY A 287 1.95 -12.54 -8.39
C GLY A 287 2.62 -11.31 -8.99
N PHE A 288 2.34 -11.12 -10.27
CA PHE A 288 2.83 -10.00 -11.06
C PHE A 288 1.67 -9.07 -11.43
N GLN A 289 1.81 -7.78 -11.13
CA GLN A 289 0.79 -6.77 -11.41
C GLN A 289 1.40 -5.63 -12.24
N HIS A 290 0.84 -5.41 -13.42
CA HIS A 290 1.24 -4.28 -14.26
C HIS A 290 0.63 -2.97 -13.74
N GLY A 291 1.32 -1.85 -13.97
CA GLY A 291 0.74 -0.51 -13.76
C GLY A 291 1.03 0.13 -12.39
N VAL A 292 1.52 -0.59 -11.39
CA VAL A 292 1.92 0.02 -10.11
C VAL A 292 3.26 0.74 -10.28
N ARG A 293 3.22 2.08 -10.27
CA ARG A 293 4.41 2.94 -10.44
C ARG A 293 4.50 3.93 -9.31
N LEU A 294 5.67 4.03 -8.68
CA LEU A 294 5.98 5.09 -7.75
C LEU A 294 6.75 6.19 -8.46
N THR A 295 6.32 7.44 -8.30
CA THR A 295 7.13 8.60 -8.68
C THR A 295 8.15 8.83 -7.58
N ALA A 296 9.44 8.63 -7.90
CA ALA A 296 10.49 8.87 -6.92
C ALA A 296 10.50 10.34 -6.52
N SER A 297 10.50 10.64 -5.22
CA SER A 297 10.57 11.99 -4.65
C SER A 297 11.84 12.77 -5.04
N SER A 298 12.82 12.10 -5.65
CA SER A 298 14.08 12.68 -6.12
C SER A 298 14.06 13.14 -7.58
N GLY A 299 12.90 13.12 -8.26
CA GLY A 299 12.77 13.63 -9.64
C GLY A 299 13.49 12.81 -10.72
N ARG A 300 14.15 11.71 -10.39
CA ARG A 300 14.86 10.85 -11.33
C ARG A 300 14.26 9.44 -11.32
N GLY A 301 13.26 9.21 -12.19
CA GLY A 301 12.75 7.89 -12.53
C GLY A 301 11.45 7.49 -11.82
N ARG A 302 10.62 6.77 -12.58
CA ARG A 302 9.45 6.05 -12.06
C ARG A 302 9.89 4.65 -11.69
N ALA A 303 9.79 4.27 -10.41
CA ALA A 303 10.03 2.89 -10.00
C ALA A 303 8.81 2.06 -10.34
N ASN A 304 9.02 0.98 -11.07
CA ASN A 304 7.98 -0.01 -11.37
C ASN A 304 7.96 -1.06 -10.27
N LEU A 305 6.78 -1.34 -9.67
CA LEU A 305 6.61 -2.28 -8.57
C LEU A 305 5.68 -3.44 -9.00
N PRO A 306 6.10 -4.27 -9.95
CA PRO A 306 5.23 -5.27 -10.53
C PRO A 306 5.03 -6.50 -9.65
N LEU A 307 5.95 -6.77 -8.71
CA LEU A 307 5.85 -7.93 -7.83
C LEU A 307 4.98 -7.62 -6.64
N PHE A 308 3.99 -8.46 -6.37
CA PHE A 308 3.26 -8.36 -5.12
C PHE A 308 3.38 -9.65 -4.29
N VAL A 309 3.34 -9.44 -2.97
CA VAL A 309 3.18 -10.47 -1.95
C VAL A 309 2.01 -10.09 -1.08
N SER A 310 1.09 -11.00 -0.84
CA SER A 310 -0.02 -10.73 0.08
C SER A 310 -0.12 -11.77 1.19
N VAL A 311 -0.54 -11.27 2.37
CA VAL A 311 -0.91 -12.05 3.54
C VAL A 311 -2.34 -11.71 3.87
N ARG A 312 -3.26 -12.68 3.75
CA ARG A 312 -4.67 -12.51 4.01
C ARG A 312 -5.13 -13.45 5.11
N ASP A 313 -5.92 -12.94 6.04
CA ASP A 313 -6.56 -13.72 7.09
C ASP A 313 -8.09 -13.64 7.00
N ASN A 314 -8.77 -14.58 7.64
CA ASN A 314 -10.21 -14.61 7.80
C ASN A 314 -10.68 -14.11 9.18
N GLY A 315 -9.90 -13.25 9.81
CA GLY A 315 -10.16 -12.64 11.10
C GLY A 315 -11.32 -11.64 11.12
N PRO A 316 -11.55 -10.95 12.25
CA PRO A 316 -12.69 -10.04 12.43
C PRO A 316 -12.63 -8.76 11.61
N GLY A 317 -11.50 -8.48 10.97
CA GLY A 317 -11.24 -7.23 10.27
C GLY A 317 -10.64 -6.16 11.17
N ILE A 318 -10.32 -5.01 10.57
CA ILE A 318 -9.73 -3.84 11.23
C ILE A 318 -10.81 -2.75 11.30
N PRO A 319 -11.10 -2.20 12.49
CA PRO A 319 -12.02 -1.08 12.65
C PRO A 319 -11.61 0.14 11.82
N GLU A 320 -12.61 0.86 11.28
CA GLU A 320 -12.40 1.98 10.35
C GLU A 320 -11.60 3.14 10.96
N ASP A 321 -11.87 3.44 12.24
CA ASP A 321 -11.20 4.49 13.01
C ASP A 321 -9.69 4.25 13.14
N ILE A 322 -9.27 2.97 13.17
CA ILE A 322 -7.86 2.58 13.31
C ILE A 322 -7.17 2.44 11.96
N ARG A 323 -7.93 2.13 10.91
CA ARG A 323 -7.37 1.85 9.57
C ARG A 323 -6.51 2.99 9.04
N ARG A 324 -6.89 4.24 9.31
CA ARG A 324 -6.15 5.45 8.86
C ARG A 324 -4.78 5.59 9.55
N HIS A 325 -4.66 5.09 10.78
CA HIS A 325 -3.48 5.21 11.63
C HIS A 325 -2.73 3.88 11.81
N LEU A 326 -3.09 2.87 11.02
CA LEU A 326 -2.63 1.48 11.20
C LEU A 326 -1.10 1.32 11.18
N PHE A 327 -0.42 2.13 10.38
CA PHE A 327 1.04 2.11 10.26
C PHE A 327 1.75 3.12 11.15
N GLU A 328 1.00 3.88 11.95
CA GLU A 328 1.60 4.80 12.92
C GLU A 328 2.13 4.00 14.14
N PRO A 329 3.29 4.39 14.66
CA PRO A 329 3.85 3.74 15.83
C PRO A 329 2.95 3.90 17.07
N PHE A 330 2.95 2.88 17.92
CA PHE A 330 2.18 2.81 19.18
C PHE A 330 0.66 2.68 19.02
N ILE A 331 0.15 2.61 17.80
CA ILE A 331 -1.28 2.32 17.56
C ILE A 331 -1.49 0.81 17.65
N SER A 332 -2.34 0.38 18.58
CA SER A 332 -2.70 -1.03 18.78
C SER A 332 -4.07 -1.17 19.38
N THR A 333 -4.86 -2.10 18.89
CA THR A 333 -6.14 -2.53 19.50
C THR A 333 -5.95 -3.56 20.59
N LYS A 334 -4.73 -4.10 20.74
CA LYS A 334 -4.41 -5.21 21.64
C LYS A 334 -3.86 -4.67 22.96
N ALA A 335 -4.36 -5.15 24.10
CA ALA A 335 -3.90 -4.75 25.42
C ALA A 335 -2.40 -5.01 25.66
N THR A 336 -1.84 -6.06 25.04
CA THR A 336 -0.42 -6.42 25.13
C THR A 336 0.40 -6.04 23.90
N GLY A 337 -0.21 -5.40 22.91
CA GLY A 337 0.44 -5.01 21.67
C GLY A 337 1.31 -3.77 21.83
N SER A 338 2.56 -3.81 21.34
CA SER A 338 3.46 -2.64 21.37
C SER A 338 3.07 -1.56 20.34
N GLY A 339 2.21 -1.86 19.36
CA GLY A 339 1.89 -0.95 18.25
C GLY A 339 3.05 -0.67 17.30
N LEU A 340 4.17 -1.37 17.43
CA LEU A 340 5.38 -1.13 16.63
C LEU A 340 5.49 -2.05 15.41
N GLY A 341 4.79 -3.17 15.36
CA GLY A 341 4.96 -4.20 14.32
C GLY A 341 4.64 -3.69 12.92
N LEU A 342 3.49 -3.05 12.72
CA LEU A 342 3.07 -2.54 11.41
C LEU A 342 3.84 -1.27 10.99
N ALA A 343 4.22 -0.42 11.93
CA ALA A 343 5.11 0.71 11.67
C ALA A 343 6.49 0.23 11.15
N LEU A 344 7.03 -0.84 11.73
CA LEU A 344 8.27 -1.46 11.28
C LEU A 344 8.11 -2.09 9.87
N VAL A 345 6.99 -2.74 9.61
CA VAL A 345 6.65 -3.28 8.28
C VAL A 345 6.67 -2.15 7.24
N ALA A 346 5.93 -1.05 7.49
CA ALA A 346 5.88 0.10 6.58
C ALA A 346 7.27 0.71 6.34
N LYS A 347 8.09 0.84 7.41
CA LYS A 347 9.47 1.34 7.29
C LYS A 347 10.32 0.43 6.40
N ILE A 348 10.36 -0.87 6.69
CA ILE A 348 11.19 -1.82 5.94
C ILE A 348 10.76 -1.87 4.47
N VAL A 349 9.45 -1.93 4.18
CA VAL A 349 8.92 -1.91 2.82
C VAL A 349 9.32 -0.63 2.09
N ALA A 350 9.20 0.54 2.74
CA ALA A 350 9.63 1.82 2.18
C ALA A 350 11.15 1.87 1.93
N ASP A 351 11.95 1.32 2.86
CA ASP A 351 13.40 1.25 2.70
C ASP A 351 13.80 0.31 1.55
N HIS A 352 12.95 -0.64 1.16
CA HIS A 352 13.10 -1.46 -0.04
C HIS A 352 12.60 -0.77 -1.32
N GLY A 353 12.04 0.44 -1.22
CA GLY A 353 11.41 1.13 -2.35
C GLY A 353 10.08 0.51 -2.76
N GLY A 354 9.47 -0.29 -1.88
CA GLY A 354 8.18 -0.92 -2.09
C GLY A 354 7.01 -0.07 -1.58
N LEU A 355 5.82 -0.59 -1.74
CA LEU A 355 4.55 -0.04 -1.27
C LEU A 355 3.80 -1.11 -0.48
N ILE A 356 3.18 -0.72 0.64
CA ILE A 356 2.26 -1.59 1.37
C ILE A 356 0.86 -1.00 1.36
N ASP A 357 -0.12 -1.85 1.16
CA ASP A 357 -1.55 -1.52 1.18
C ASP A 357 -2.32 -2.52 2.04
N VAL A 358 -3.51 -2.13 2.52
CA VAL A 358 -4.38 -2.97 3.35
C VAL A 358 -5.82 -2.89 2.88
N ASP A 359 -6.41 -4.04 2.64
CA ASP A 359 -7.84 -4.21 2.43
C ASP A 359 -8.42 -5.02 3.60
N SER A 360 -9.37 -4.43 4.34
CA SER A 360 -9.94 -5.08 5.52
C SER A 360 -11.45 -4.88 5.62
N ARG A 361 -12.12 -6.00 5.89
CA ARG A 361 -13.55 -6.11 6.22
C ARG A 361 -13.74 -7.30 7.17
N PRO A 362 -14.87 -7.39 7.88
CA PRO A 362 -15.17 -8.56 8.70
C PRO A 362 -15.04 -9.87 7.89
N GLY A 363 -14.26 -10.80 8.40
CA GLY A 363 -13.97 -12.09 7.75
C GLY A 363 -12.85 -12.04 6.70
N ARG A 364 -12.21 -10.88 6.48
CA ARG A 364 -11.09 -10.77 5.54
C ARG A 364 -10.23 -9.54 5.84
N THR A 365 -8.97 -9.76 6.16
CA THR A 365 -7.94 -8.71 6.14
C THR A 365 -6.81 -9.14 5.22
N GLU A 366 -6.45 -8.33 4.26
CA GLU A 366 -5.36 -8.60 3.32
C GLU A 366 -4.36 -7.45 3.34
N PHE A 367 -3.12 -7.75 3.70
CA PHE A 367 -1.98 -6.86 3.52
C PHE A 367 -1.29 -7.23 2.22
N ARG A 368 -1.07 -6.26 1.34
CA ARG A 368 -0.39 -6.44 0.06
C ARG A 368 0.86 -5.56 0.02
N ILE A 369 1.98 -6.17 -0.32
CA ILE A 369 3.26 -5.50 -0.47
C ILE A 369 3.67 -5.58 -1.93
N ASN A 370 3.92 -4.43 -2.55
CA ASN A 370 4.49 -4.33 -3.89
C ASN A 370 5.98 -4.03 -3.79
N LEU A 371 6.80 -4.76 -4.52
CA LEU A 371 8.26 -4.72 -4.43
C LEU A 371 8.91 -4.55 -5.81
N PRO A 372 10.09 -3.90 -5.88
CA PRO A 372 10.86 -3.79 -7.11
C PRO A 372 11.49 -5.13 -7.50
N VAL A 373 11.61 -5.35 -8.80
CA VAL A 373 12.35 -6.47 -9.38
C VAL A 373 13.84 -6.22 -9.22
N PHE A 374 14.60 -7.28 -8.97
CA PHE A 374 16.05 -7.24 -9.10
C PHE A 374 16.40 -7.25 -10.60
N GLU A 375 16.99 -6.16 -11.06
CA GLU A 375 17.56 -6.07 -12.39
C GLU A 375 19.07 -6.35 -12.27
N GLU A 376 19.55 -7.35 -13.03
CA GLU A 376 21.01 -7.55 -13.12
C GLU A 376 21.61 -6.27 -13.73
N PRO A 377 22.69 -5.74 -13.13
CA PRO A 377 23.41 -4.62 -13.75
C PRO A 377 23.77 -5.02 -15.17
N ALA A 378 23.32 -4.26 -16.16
CA ALA A 378 23.76 -4.46 -17.54
C ALA A 378 25.29 -4.47 -17.55
N GLU A 379 25.90 -5.52 -18.08
CA GLU A 379 27.33 -5.58 -18.36
C GLU A 379 27.66 -4.47 -19.38
N SER A 380 27.84 -3.25 -18.90
CA SER A 380 28.34 -2.14 -19.72
C SER A 380 29.67 -1.71 -19.15
N ASP A 381 30.69 -1.95 -20.01
CA ASP A 381 32.03 -1.41 -20.00
C ASP A 381 33.06 -2.08 -19.03
N ARG A 382 33.60 -3.15 -19.53
CA ARG A 382 35.03 -3.43 -19.36
C ARG A 382 35.81 -3.00 -20.61
#